data_9811d95d4e264d4edab57390ac6ed3eb
#
_entry.id   9811d95d4e264d4edab57390ac6ed3eb
#
_cell.length_a   1.000
_cell.length_b   1.000
_cell.length_c   1.000
_cell.angle_alpha   90.00
_cell.angle_beta   90.00
_cell.angle_gamma   90.00
#
_symmetry.space_group_name_H-M   'P 1'
#
loop_
_entity.id
_entity.type
_entity.pdbx_description
1 polymer ?
#
loop_
_entity_poly.entity_id
_entity_poly.type
_entity_poly.pdbx_seq_one_letter_code
_entity_poly.pdbx_strand_id
1 'polypeptide(L)'
;MVAEPPPLEIDVETVQSLRAAGERFLFLDCREADEHAIARIPGTVLVPMQEIPERLAELEPYRDARIVVHCHHGGRSLRVTRFLRQQGFSAAQNMAGGIEAWSTRIDPATPRY
;
A
#
# COMPACT_ATOMS: atom_id res chain seq x y z
N MET A 1 6.88 -11.88 23.92
CA MET A 1 5.50 -11.54 23.60
C MET A 1 5.42 -10.99 22.18
N VAL A 2 4.56 -11.54 21.38
CA VAL A 2 4.37 -11.09 20.00
C VAL A 2 3.21 -10.09 19.97
N ALA A 3 3.47 -8.89 19.49
CA ALA A 3 2.42 -7.90 19.30
C ALA A 3 1.42 -8.39 18.25
N GLU A 4 0.14 -8.15 18.47
CA GLU A 4 -0.85 -8.45 17.47
C GLU A 4 -0.59 -7.62 16.22
N PRO A 5 -0.77 -8.19 15.01
CA PRO A 5 -0.63 -7.43 13.79
C PRO A 5 -1.72 -6.34 13.73
N PRO A 6 -1.45 -5.22 13.06
CA PRO A 6 -2.47 -4.21 12.85
C PRO A 6 -3.60 -4.78 11.98
N PRO A 7 -4.77 -4.11 11.95
CA PRO A 7 -5.87 -4.54 11.08
C PRO A 7 -5.40 -4.74 9.64
N LEU A 8 -5.99 -5.72 8.96
CA LEU A 8 -5.65 -6.05 7.58
C LEU A 8 -5.90 -4.87 6.65
N GLU A 9 -6.96 -4.10 6.91
CA GLU A 9 -7.32 -2.95 6.09
C GLU A 9 -7.30 -1.66 6.91
N ILE A 10 -6.90 -0.57 6.25
CA ILE A 10 -6.99 0.78 6.81
C ILE A 10 -7.61 1.70 5.75
N ASP A 11 -8.25 2.77 6.18
CA ASP A 11 -8.86 3.72 5.24
C ASP A 11 -7.89 4.82 4.81
N VAL A 12 -8.29 5.56 3.77
CA VAL A 12 -7.44 6.62 3.22
C VAL A 12 -7.20 7.74 4.23
N GLU A 13 -8.17 8.03 5.09
CA GLU A 13 -8.02 9.06 6.13
C GLU A 13 -6.92 8.68 7.12
N THR A 14 -6.88 7.41 7.52
CA THR A 14 -5.85 6.91 8.44
C THR A 14 -4.47 6.99 7.80
N VAL A 15 -4.35 6.60 6.52
CA VAL A 15 -3.08 6.70 5.79
C VAL A 15 -2.63 8.16 5.72
N GLN A 16 -3.53 9.08 5.41
CA GLN A 16 -3.20 10.50 5.36
C GLN A 16 -2.73 11.02 6.72
N SER A 17 -3.39 10.60 7.80
CA SER A 17 -2.99 10.98 9.15
C SER A 17 -1.60 10.48 9.50
N LEU A 18 -1.26 9.26 9.11
CA LEU A 18 0.08 8.69 9.31
C LEU A 18 1.15 9.52 8.58
N ARG A 19 0.86 9.91 7.34
CA ARG A 19 1.79 10.72 6.55
C ARG A 19 1.95 12.12 7.16
N ALA A 20 0.85 12.74 7.57
CA ALA A 20 0.86 14.07 8.18
C ALA A 20 1.62 14.07 9.50
N ALA A 21 1.60 12.98 10.24
CA ALA A 21 2.32 12.82 11.49
C ALA A 21 3.81 12.50 11.28
N GLY A 22 4.27 12.34 10.04
CA GLY A 22 5.66 11.99 9.75
C GLY A 22 6.00 10.54 10.04
N GLU A 23 5.00 9.67 10.15
CA GLU A 23 5.23 8.24 10.34
C GLU A 23 5.94 7.65 9.13
N ARG A 24 6.97 6.83 9.40
CA ARG A 24 7.70 6.15 8.34
C ARG A 24 7.06 4.82 8.04
N PHE A 25 6.71 4.60 6.79
CA PHE A 25 6.21 3.32 6.30
C PHE A 25 6.49 3.22 4.81
N LEU A 26 6.55 1.99 4.32
CA LEU A 26 6.62 1.76 2.88
C LEU A 26 5.21 1.90 2.30
N PHE A 27 5.04 2.81 1.36
CA PHE A 27 3.77 2.98 0.66
C PHE A 27 3.92 2.33 -0.72
N LEU A 28 3.31 1.16 -0.89
CA LEU A 28 3.54 0.27 -2.02
C LEU A 28 2.37 0.37 -3.00
N ASP A 29 2.69 0.69 -4.25
CA ASP A 29 1.74 0.68 -5.36
C ASP A 29 1.91 -0.64 -6.12
N CYS A 30 0.90 -1.51 -6.09
CA CYS A 30 0.97 -2.81 -6.75
C CYS A 30 0.23 -2.86 -8.09
N ARG A 31 -0.09 -1.69 -8.65
CA ARG A 31 -0.71 -1.59 -9.97
C ARG A 31 0.33 -1.82 -11.09
N GLU A 32 -0.10 -1.71 -12.33
CA GLU A 32 0.79 -1.79 -13.47
C GLU A 32 1.50 -0.45 -13.71
N ALA A 33 2.61 -0.49 -14.44
CA ALA A 33 3.42 0.70 -14.71
C ALA A 33 2.66 1.79 -15.46
N ASP A 34 1.78 1.41 -16.40
CA ASP A 34 0.96 2.37 -17.15
C ASP A 34 -0.04 3.09 -16.24
N GLU A 35 -0.62 2.39 -15.28
CA GLU A 35 -1.51 3.01 -14.28
C GLU A 35 -0.74 4.03 -13.43
N HIS A 36 0.45 3.66 -12.98
CA HIS A 36 1.31 4.54 -12.18
C HIS A 36 1.71 5.79 -12.97
N ALA A 37 1.89 5.66 -14.28
CA ALA A 37 2.21 6.79 -15.15
C ALA A 37 1.01 7.75 -15.33
N ILE A 38 -0.23 7.20 -15.34
CA ILE A 38 -1.45 8.00 -15.49
C ILE A 38 -1.74 8.78 -14.19
N ALA A 39 -1.67 8.10 -13.05
CA ALA A 39 -2.00 8.69 -11.75
C ALA A 39 -1.25 7.96 -10.66
N ARG A 40 -0.64 8.70 -9.74
CA ARG A 40 0.08 8.10 -8.60
C ARG A 40 -0.02 8.99 -7.39
N ILE A 41 0.11 8.37 -6.23
CA ILE A 41 0.23 9.09 -4.97
C ILE A 41 1.72 9.37 -4.75
N PRO A 42 2.11 10.62 -4.47
CA PRO A 42 3.53 10.93 -4.24
C PRO A 42 4.13 10.09 -3.11
N GLY A 43 5.36 9.66 -3.29
CA GLY A 43 6.08 8.87 -2.29
C GLY A 43 5.82 7.38 -2.33
N THR A 44 5.04 6.89 -3.30
CA THR A 44 4.82 5.45 -3.45
C THR A 44 5.94 4.79 -4.24
N VAL A 45 6.17 3.52 -3.93
CA VAL A 45 7.10 2.66 -4.66
C VAL A 45 6.28 1.68 -5.48
N LEU A 46 6.55 1.62 -6.77
CA LEU A 46 5.83 0.72 -7.69
C LEU A 46 6.48 -0.66 -7.71
N VAL A 47 5.72 -1.67 -7.33
CA VAL A 47 6.06 -3.07 -7.57
C VAL A 47 4.77 -3.74 -8.04
N PRO A 48 4.61 -3.97 -9.34
CA PRO A 48 3.39 -4.61 -9.85
C PRO A 48 3.10 -5.94 -9.15
N MET A 49 1.81 -6.21 -8.93
CA MET A 49 1.37 -7.37 -8.16
C MET A 49 2.04 -8.66 -8.60
N GLN A 50 2.16 -8.87 -9.91
CA GLN A 50 2.73 -10.11 -10.45
C GLN A 50 4.22 -10.26 -10.16
N GLU A 51 4.92 -9.16 -9.88
CA GLU A 51 6.35 -9.16 -9.61
C GLU A 51 6.66 -9.29 -8.11
N ILE A 52 5.68 -9.15 -7.24
CA ILE A 52 5.89 -9.18 -5.80
C ILE A 52 6.65 -10.44 -5.35
N PRO A 53 6.26 -11.67 -5.76
CA PRO A 53 6.97 -12.86 -5.30
C PRO A 53 8.44 -12.87 -5.68
N GLU A 54 8.78 -12.39 -6.87
CA GLU A 54 10.15 -12.37 -7.37
C GLU A 54 11.00 -11.27 -6.74
N ARG A 55 10.33 -10.24 -6.22
CA ARG A 55 11.00 -9.04 -5.70
C ARG A 55 10.89 -8.91 -4.18
N LEU A 56 10.54 -9.98 -3.48
CA LEU A 56 10.44 -9.97 -2.01
C LEU A 56 11.72 -9.50 -1.34
N ALA A 57 12.89 -9.80 -1.92
CA ALA A 57 14.16 -9.38 -1.35
C ALA A 57 14.27 -7.85 -1.24
N GLU A 58 13.65 -7.12 -2.16
CA GLU A 58 13.64 -5.65 -2.11
C GLU A 58 12.81 -5.11 -0.95
N LEU A 59 11.88 -5.91 -0.44
CA LEU A 59 11.01 -5.54 0.67
C LEU A 59 11.56 -5.98 2.02
N GLU A 60 12.60 -6.81 2.03
CA GLU A 60 13.16 -7.38 3.25
C GLU A 60 13.48 -6.34 4.33
N PRO A 61 14.04 -5.14 4.00
CA PRO A 61 14.28 -4.11 5.01
C PRO A 61 13.02 -3.64 5.75
N TYR A 62 11.84 -3.94 5.21
CA TYR A 62 10.55 -3.52 5.79
C TYR A 62 9.80 -4.65 6.46
N ARG A 63 10.46 -5.81 6.69
CA ARG A 63 9.79 -6.99 7.25
C ARG A 63 9.05 -6.72 8.55
N ASP A 64 9.66 -5.94 9.43
CA ASP A 64 9.08 -5.60 10.74
C ASP A 64 8.48 -4.20 10.76
N ALA A 65 8.41 -3.54 9.63
CA ALA A 65 7.88 -2.19 9.51
C ALA A 65 6.48 -2.21 8.90
N ARG A 66 5.76 -1.09 9.06
CA ARG A 66 4.47 -0.93 8.41
C ARG A 66 4.65 -0.84 6.89
N ILE A 67 3.85 -1.59 6.18
CA ILE A 67 3.73 -1.49 4.72
C ILE A 67 2.26 -1.22 4.43
N VAL A 68 1.98 -0.15 3.69
CA VAL A 68 0.62 0.14 3.21
C VAL A 68 0.60 -0.14 1.71
N VAL A 69 -0.29 -1.00 1.27
CA VAL A 69 -0.40 -1.40 -0.13
C VAL A 69 -1.65 -0.80 -0.74
N HIS A 70 -1.55 -0.24 -1.93
CA HIS A 70 -2.72 0.23 -2.65
C HIS A 70 -2.73 -0.25 -4.09
N CYS A 71 -3.93 -0.26 -4.68
CA CYS A 71 -4.15 -0.45 -6.10
C CYS A 71 -5.20 0.55 -6.57
N HIS A 72 -6.00 0.23 -7.61
CA HIS A 72 -7.03 1.15 -8.09
C HIS A 72 -8.19 1.28 -7.09
N HIS A 73 -8.80 0.14 -6.72
CA HIS A 73 -9.99 0.10 -5.83
C HIS A 73 -9.80 -0.72 -4.55
N GLY A 74 -8.68 -1.40 -4.38
CA GLY A 74 -8.38 -2.16 -3.15
C GLY A 74 -8.38 -3.69 -3.29
N GLY A 75 -8.80 -4.24 -4.42
CA GLY A 75 -8.87 -5.70 -4.60
C GLY A 75 -7.51 -6.37 -4.80
N ARG A 76 -6.72 -5.88 -5.75
CA ARG A 76 -5.37 -6.41 -5.99
C ARG A 76 -4.49 -6.21 -4.76
N SER A 77 -4.56 -5.04 -4.15
CA SER A 77 -3.74 -4.72 -2.98
C SER A 77 -4.13 -5.55 -1.76
N LEU A 78 -5.40 -5.94 -1.61
CA LEU A 78 -5.79 -6.85 -0.55
C LEU A 78 -5.10 -8.21 -0.73
N ARG A 79 -5.06 -8.72 -1.95
CA ARG A 79 -4.37 -9.99 -2.25
C ARG A 79 -2.88 -9.91 -1.97
N VAL A 80 -2.25 -8.81 -2.37
CA VAL A 80 -0.83 -8.57 -2.08
C VAL A 80 -0.58 -8.48 -0.58
N THR A 81 -1.44 -7.76 0.15
CA THR A 81 -1.31 -7.63 1.60
C THR A 81 -1.37 -8.99 2.28
N ARG A 82 -2.32 -9.85 1.89
CA ARG A 82 -2.44 -11.19 2.45
C ARG A 82 -1.21 -12.04 2.14
N PHE A 83 -0.71 -11.96 0.91
CA PHE A 83 0.50 -12.68 0.52
C PHE A 83 1.70 -12.21 1.36
N LEU A 84 1.88 -10.91 1.51
CA LEU A 84 2.98 -10.35 2.31
C LEU A 84 2.91 -10.83 3.76
N ARG A 85 1.72 -10.85 4.35
CA ARG A 85 1.56 -11.37 5.73
C ARG A 85 1.95 -12.84 5.82
N GLN A 86 1.60 -13.64 4.82
CA GLN A 86 1.99 -15.04 4.78
C GLN A 86 3.51 -15.21 4.68
N GLN A 87 4.19 -14.24 4.07
CA GLN A 87 5.64 -14.25 3.92
C GLN A 87 6.37 -13.62 5.12
N GLY A 88 5.66 -13.28 6.19
CA GLY A 88 6.27 -12.77 7.41
C GLY A 88 6.27 -11.24 7.55
N PHE A 89 5.67 -10.53 6.60
CA PHE A 89 5.50 -9.06 6.69
C PHE A 89 4.23 -8.78 7.48
N SER A 90 4.30 -8.92 8.80
CA SER A 90 3.13 -8.96 9.68
C SER A 90 2.39 -7.63 9.80
N ALA A 91 3.05 -6.52 9.48
CA ALA A 91 2.45 -5.19 9.56
C ALA A 91 2.00 -4.65 8.18
N ALA A 92 1.90 -5.51 7.17
CA ALA A 92 1.35 -5.12 5.88
C ALA A 92 -0.16 -4.87 6.01
N GLN A 93 -0.63 -3.76 5.43
CA GLN A 93 -2.03 -3.35 5.46
C GLN A 93 -2.50 -2.93 4.08
N ASN A 94 -3.75 -3.22 3.75
CA ASN A 94 -4.38 -2.79 2.51
C ASN A 94 -5.06 -1.45 2.72
N MET A 95 -4.77 -0.47 1.85
CA MET A 95 -5.51 0.78 1.84
C MET A 95 -6.85 0.57 1.13
N ALA A 96 -7.91 0.45 1.91
CA ALA A 96 -9.25 0.21 1.39
C ALA A 96 -9.70 1.35 0.48
N GLY A 97 -10.29 1.00 -0.65
CA GLY A 97 -10.75 1.96 -1.64
C GLY A 97 -9.68 2.42 -2.64
N GLY A 98 -8.42 2.13 -2.38
CA GLY A 98 -7.31 2.39 -3.30
C GLY A 98 -7.12 3.84 -3.66
N ILE A 99 -6.45 4.08 -4.81
CA ILE A 99 -6.20 5.43 -5.29
C ILE A 99 -7.49 6.16 -5.66
N GLU A 100 -8.56 5.44 -6.02
CA GLU A 100 -9.86 6.06 -6.28
C GLU A 100 -10.38 6.78 -5.04
N ALA A 101 -10.38 6.11 -3.88
CA ALA A 101 -10.79 6.74 -2.63
C ALA A 101 -9.83 7.86 -2.21
N TRP A 102 -8.54 7.68 -2.46
CA TRP A 102 -7.55 8.73 -2.21
C TRP A 102 -7.87 9.99 -2.99
N SER A 103 -8.14 9.85 -4.29
CA SER A 103 -8.46 10.98 -5.16
C SER A 103 -9.75 11.69 -4.74
N THR A 104 -10.79 10.94 -4.42
CA THR A 104 -12.10 11.52 -4.11
C THR A 104 -12.19 12.09 -2.69
N ARG A 105 -11.40 11.58 -1.75
CA ARG A 105 -11.57 11.89 -0.32
C ARG A 105 -10.38 12.63 0.28
N ILE A 106 -9.18 12.48 -0.26
CA ILE A 106 -7.95 13.07 0.31
C ILE A 106 -7.37 14.15 -0.60
N ASP A 107 -7.06 13.81 -1.85
CA ASP A 107 -6.35 14.72 -2.75
C ASP A 107 -7.02 14.74 -4.13
N PRO A 108 -7.90 15.72 -4.37
CA PRO A 108 -8.59 15.84 -5.66
C PRO A 108 -7.66 16.11 -6.85
N ALA A 109 -6.42 16.54 -6.60
CA ALA A 109 -5.44 16.73 -7.67
C ALA A 109 -4.92 15.40 -8.22
N THR A 110 -5.09 14.30 -7.48
CA THR A 110 -4.74 12.96 -7.96
C THR A 110 -5.73 12.58 -9.07
N PRO A 111 -5.25 12.33 -10.31
CA PRO A 111 -6.15 12.01 -11.42
C PRO A 111 -6.95 10.72 -11.15
N ARG A 112 -8.16 10.70 -11.66
CA ARG A 112 -9.01 9.49 -11.67
C ARG A 112 -8.93 8.86 -13.06
N TYR A 113 -9.04 7.52 -13.09
CA TYR A 113 -8.96 6.83 -14.39
C TYR A 113 -9.82 5.58 -14.43
#